data_01c786a3b226d0079f834d1093e9406a
#
_entry.id   01c786a3b226d0079f834d1093e9406a
#
_cell.length_a   1.000
_cell.length_b   1.000
_cell.length_c   1.000
_cell.angle_alpha   90.00
_cell.angle_beta   90.00
_cell.angle_gamma   90.00
#
_symmetry.space_group_name_H-M   'P 1'
#
loop_
_entity.id
_entity.type
_entity.pdbx_description
1 polymer ?
#
loop_
_entity_poly.entity_id
_entity_poly.type
_entity_poly.pdbx_seq_one_letter_code
_entity_poly.pdbx_strand_id
1 'polypeptide(L)'
;MANLEITYCGVKYRNPLILASATPGWDGEGLRLAAAAGIGGVIPKTIGPKQDWAAHPRNGRIFMHRYKGRPIGQVNLELFSTMSRDEWISKELEIAKKGGAVMHISILAMPEPDETAALVRQIQETGFADLLELNVSCPMPASTVGMHIGKSAERTYKQVKAGKAAASIPFTVKLTPNVTDMVEIAQAAKEAGADGVTISNSIRSFSGVDIETGKPYMRGYGGYTGPAIKPVIMRHLTEVARNVDIPISAVGGVTGFHEVVEYIMLGASNVQTCTAVMWNGYGEITRIINDLNNWMDKKGYKSFDEIRGIALKEIAPIEELALLPPKFAKIDKSVCTNCGICEKLCFYRAISEKNGIRFADKGRCDGCGVCTQMCPANAVVLE
;
A
#
# COMPACT_ATOMS: atom_id res chain seq x y z
N MET A 1 -22.88 -2.12 -16.66
CA MET A 1 -21.61 -1.66 -16.08
C MET A 1 -21.69 -1.76 -14.56
N ALA A 2 -20.66 -2.24 -13.92
CA ALA A 2 -20.57 -2.27 -12.46
C ALA A 2 -20.57 -0.84 -11.90
N ASN A 3 -21.06 -0.68 -10.67
CA ASN A 3 -20.90 0.57 -9.94
C ASN A 3 -19.55 0.54 -9.23
N LEU A 4 -18.63 1.42 -9.61
CA LEU A 4 -17.32 1.54 -8.97
C LEU A 4 -17.34 2.46 -7.72
N GLU A 5 -18.46 3.11 -7.40
CA GLU A 5 -18.56 3.98 -6.23
C GLU A 5 -18.31 3.21 -4.93
N ILE A 6 -17.64 3.88 -4.01
CA ILE A 6 -17.43 3.36 -2.64
C ILE A 6 -17.69 4.46 -1.61
N THR A 7 -17.91 4.05 -0.37
CA THR A 7 -17.93 4.97 0.78
C THR A 7 -16.78 4.63 1.71
N TYR A 8 -16.01 5.65 2.14
CA TYR A 8 -14.95 5.51 3.15
C TYR A 8 -15.08 6.63 4.18
N CYS A 9 -15.18 6.27 5.46
CA CYS A 9 -15.39 7.21 6.57
C CYS A 9 -16.54 8.20 6.32
N GLY A 10 -17.65 7.75 5.72
CA GLY A 10 -18.82 8.58 5.39
C GLY A 10 -18.69 9.42 4.11
N VAL A 11 -17.52 9.47 3.47
CA VAL A 11 -17.29 10.22 2.22
C VAL A 11 -17.46 9.29 1.01
N LYS A 12 -18.20 9.75 0.00
CA LYS A 12 -18.42 9.01 -1.26
C LYS A 12 -17.31 9.29 -2.27
N TYR A 13 -16.79 8.24 -2.89
CA TYR A 13 -15.78 8.27 -3.95
C TYR A 13 -16.37 7.64 -5.21
N ARG A 14 -16.06 8.20 -6.39
CA ARG A 14 -16.50 7.66 -7.69
C ARG A 14 -15.91 6.30 -8.05
N ASN A 15 -14.80 5.92 -7.43
CA ASN A 15 -14.17 4.61 -7.53
C ASN A 15 -13.18 4.41 -6.36
N PRO A 16 -12.71 3.17 -6.09
CA PRO A 16 -11.88 2.88 -4.94
C PRO A 16 -10.41 3.29 -5.06
N LEU A 17 -9.96 3.79 -6.25
CA LEU A 17 -8.57 4.15 -6.47
C LEU A 17 -8.28 5.57 -6.01
N ILE A 18 -7.25 5.74 -5.16
CA ILE A 18 -6.85 7.03 -4.58
C ILE A 18 -5.39 7.30 -4.88
N LEU A 19 -5.01 8.54 -5.19
CA LEU A 19 -3.62 8.96 -5.27
C LEU A 19 -3.05 9.11 -3.87
N ALA A 20 -2.04 8.32 -3.53
CA ALA A 20 -1.38 8.37 -2.22
C ALA A 20 -0.61 9.67 -2.02
N SER A 21 -0.46 10.09 -0.75
CA SER A 21 0.38 11.22 -0.34
C SER A 21 1.86 10.96 -0.67
N ALA A 22 2.29 11.40 -1.86
CA ALA A 22 3.64 11.19 -2.38
C ALA A 22 3.95 12.17 -3.53
N THR A 23 5.05 11.93 -4.26
CA THR A 23 5.56 12.80 -5.33
C THR A 23 4.55 13.14 -6.43
N PRO A 24 3.66 12.23 -6.91
CA PRO A 24 2.67 12.61 -7.91
C PRO A 24 1.65 13.68 -7.42
N GLY A 25 1.49 13.82 -6.10
CA GLY A 25 0.68 14.87 -5.47
C GLY A 25 1.56 15.96 -4.83
N TRP A 26 2.68 16.31 -5.48
CA TRP A 26 3.65 17.30 -4.99
C TRP A 26 3.10 18.71 -4.89
N ASP A 27 2.19 19.08 -5.81
CA ASP A 27 1.52 20.36 -5.91
C ASP A 27 0.05 20.20 -6.34
N GLY A 28 -0.67 21.30 -6.40
CA GLY A 28 -2.08 21.31 -6.80
C GLY A 28 -2.31 20.86 -8.23
N GLU A 29 -1.38 21.16 -9.14
CA GLU A 29 -1.49 20.74 -10.54
C GLU A 29 -1.34 19.23 -10.69
N GLY A 30 -0.39 18.59 -10.00
CA GLY A 30 -0.25 17.14 -9.98
C GLY A 30 -1.52 16.44 -9.48
N LEU A 31 -2.14 16.97 -8.42
CA LEU A 31 -3.42 16.47 -7.90
C LEU A 31 -4.56 16.66 -8.92
N ARG A 32 -4.62 17.81 -9.61
CA ARG A 32 -5.60 18.10 -10.66
C ARG A 32 -5.44 17.16 -11.86
N LEU A 33 -4.21 16.87 -12.28
CA LEU A 33 -3.93 15.92 -13.36
C LEU A 33 -4.37 14.49 -13.00
N ALA A 34 -4.14 14.05 -11.76
CA ALA A 34 -4.63 12.78 -11.27
C ALA A 34 -6.17 12.72 -11.27
N ALA A 35 -6.82 13.79 -10.82
CA ALA A 35 -8.27 13.91 -10.85
C ALA A 35 -8.85 13.85 -12.28
N ALA A 36 -8.19 14.52 -13.24
CA ALA A 36 -8.54 14.48 -14.66
C ALA A 36 -8.36 13.09 -15.27
N ALA A 37 -7.40 12.28 -14.78
CA ALA A 37 -7.22 10.88 -15.18
C ALA A 37 -8.30 9.93 -14.61
N GLY A 38 -9.24 10.43 -13.81
CA GLY A 38 -10.43 9.69 -13.35
C GLY A 38 -10.33 9.14 -11.94
N ILE A 39 -9.29 9.42 -11.16
CA ILE A 39 -9.09 8.88 -9.80
C ILE A 39 -10.23 9.28 -8.85
N GLY A 40 -10.59 8.41 -7.90
CA GLY A 40 -11.66 8.65 -6.94
C GLY A 40 -11.33 9.75 -5.92
N GLY A 41 -10.10 9.78 -5.44
CA GLY A 41 -9.62 10.77 -4.48
C GLY A 41 -8.15 11.06 -4.63
N VAL A 42 -7.71 12.18 -4.09
CA VAL A 42 -6.30 12.63 -4.14
C VAL A 42 -5.82 13.04 -2.75
N ILE A 43 -4.58 12.67 -2.46
CA ILE A 43 -3.91 13.01 -1.19
C ILE A 43 -2.66 13.83 -1.52
N PRO A 44 -2.58 15.12 -1.11
CA PRO A 44 -1.41 15.94 -1.32
C PRO A 44 -0.19 15.37 -0.59
N LYS A 45 1.00 15.72 -1.05
CA LYS A 45 2.23 15.49 -0.27
C LYS A 45 2.02 16.06 1.13
N THR A 46 2.29 15.26 2.17
CA THR A 46 2.01 15.60 3.57
C THR A 46 2.41 17.04 3.91
N ILE A 47 1.45 17.84 4.33
CA ILE A 47 1.65 19.24 4.70
C ILE A 47 2.26 19.28 6.10
N GLY A 48 3.41 19.92 6.22
CA GLY A 48 4.15 20.11 7.49
C GLY A 48 4.08 21.55 8.00
N PRO A 49 4.84 21.86 9.07
CA PRO A 49 4.76 23.18 9.73
C PRO A 49 5.42 24.30 8.95
N LYS A 50 6.67 24.15 8.55
CA LYS A 50 7.46 25.13 7.80
C LYS A 50 8.58 24.46 7.02
N GLN A 51 9.11 25.18 6.01
CA GLN A 51 10.13 24.75 5.07
C GLN A 51 11.46 24.30 5.72
N ASP A 52 11.82 24.85 6.85
CA ASP A 52 13.14 24.68 7.48
C ASP A 52 13.41 23.24 7.98
N TRP A 53 12.41 22.39 8.00
CA TRP A 53 12.51 21.01 8.49
C TRP A 53 12.74 19.97 7.40
N ALA A 54 12.54 20.30 6.14
CA ALA A 54 12.49 19.31 5.06
C ALA A 54 13.29 19.73 3.83
N ALA A 55 14.60 19.71 3.96
CA ALA A 55 15.45 19.78 2.78
C ALA A 55 15.50 18.39 2.10
N HIS A 56 14.89 18.25 0.94
CA HIS A 56 15.08 17.07 0.11
C HIS A 56 16.47 17.05 -0.52
N PRO A 57 17.17 15.90 -0.52
CA PRO A 57 18.37 15.75 -1.32
C PRO A 57 18.07 16.01 -2.80
N ARG A 58 18.87 16.86 -3.46
CA ARG A 58 18.72 17.19 -4.90
C ARG A 58 19.76 16.49 -5.78
N ASN A 59 20.51 15.55 -5.23
CA ASN A 59 21.61 14.81 -5.87
C ASN A 59 21.29 13.29 -5.98
N GLY A 60 20.08 12.97 -6.40
CA GLY A 60 19.60 11.57 -6.52
C GLY A 60 18.96 11.07 -5.24
N ARG A 61 17.66 11.31 -5.09
CA ARG A 61 16.86 10.87 -3.92
C ARG A 61 15.98 9.66 -4.17
N ILE A 62 16.04 9.08 -5.38
CA ILE A 62 15.31 7.88 -5.76
C ILE A 62 16.29 6.89 -6.38
N PHE A 63 16.30 5.66 -5.88
CA PHE A 63 17.07 4.54 -6.41
C PHE A 63 16.13 3.41 -6.82
N MET A 64 16.20 3.02 -8.09
CA MET A 64 15.37 1.95 -8.66
C MET A 64 15.96 0.58 -8.34
N HIS A 65 15.24 -0.22 -7.57
CA HIS A 65 15.58 -1.62 -7.37
C HIS A 65 15.06 -2.45 -8.55
N ARG A 66 15.98 -3.18 -9.20
CA ARG A 66 15.69 -3.98 -10.40
C ARG A 66 16.04 -5.44 -10.20
N TYR A 67 15.22 -6.33 -10.73
CA TYR A 67 15.53 -7.75 -10.87
C TYR A 67 15.44 -8.12 -12.35
N LYS A 68 16.54 -8.67 -12.90
CA LYS A 68 16.66 -9.00 -14.34
C LYS A 68 16.24 -7.84 -15.25
N GLY A 69 16.69 -6.64 -14.94
CA GLY A 69 16.41 -5.41 -15.71
C GLY A 69 15.06 -4.75 -15.46
N ARG A 70 14.10 -5.45 -14.84
CA ARG A 70 12.75 -4.92 -14.56
C ARG A 70 12.70 -4.25 -13.18
N PRO A 71 12.07 -3.06 -13.04
CA PRO A 71 11.88 -2.45 -11.75
C PRO A 71 10.90 -3.30 -10.90
N ILE A 72 11.30 -3.61 -9.66
CA ILE A 72 10.48 -4.32 -8.67
C ILE A 72 10.19 -3.49 -7.44
N GLY A 73 10.85 -2.35 -7.30
CA GLY A 73 10.67 -1.40 -6.21
C GLY A 73 11.60 -0.22 -6.37
N GLN A 74 11.50 0.72 -5.44
CA GLN A 74 12.40 1.86 -5.34
C GLN A 74 12.62 2.25 -3.89
N VAL A 75 13.83 2.71 -3.59
CA VAL A 75 14.16 3.41 -2.34
C VAL A 75 14.06 4.90 -2.59
N ASN A 76 13.42 5.64 -1.69
CA ASN A 76 13.33 7.09 -1.78
C ASN A 76 13.75 7.76 -0.47
N LEU A 77 14.39 8.93 -0.59
CA LEU A 77 14.75 9.84 0.50
C LEU A 77 13.78 11.05 0.51
N GLU A 78 12.51 10.79 0.24
CA GLU A 78 11.47 11.79 0.25
C GLU A 78 10.77 11.81 1.61
N LEU A 79 10.66 13.00 2.19
CA LEU A 79 10.00 13.24 3.46
C LEU A 79 8.57 13.77 3.21
N PHE A 80 8.12 14.73 4.00
CA PHE A 80 6.88 15.48 3.75
C PHE A 80 7.13 16.63 2.73
N SER A 81 6.16 17.49 2.49
CA SER A 81 6.27 18.58 1.53
C SER A 81 7.38 19.57 1.94
N THR A 82 8.19 19.99 0.96
CA THR A 82 9.12 21.12 1.12
C THR A 82 8.47 22.46 0.77
N MET A 83 7.27 22.41 0.21
CA MET A 83 6.44 23.59 0.00
C MET A 83 5.87 24.03 1.35
N SER A 84 5.81 25.31 1.60
CA SER A 84 5.32 25.84 2.87
C SER A 84 3.83 25.53 3.06
N ARG A 85 3.41 25.41 4.31
CA ARG A 85 1.98 25.26 4.63
C ARG A 85 1.16 26.43 4.07
N ASP A 86 1.70 27.64 4.15
CA ASP A 86 1.00 28.85 3.69
C ASP A 86 0.80 28.84 2.16
N GLU A 87 1.76 28.33 1.41
CA GLU A 87 1.61 28.13 -0.04
C GLU A 87 0.58 27.04 -0.37
N TRP A 88 0.56 25.93 0.36
CA TRP A 88 -0.49 24.94 0.24
C TRP A 88 -1.88 25.54 0.47
N ILE A 89 -2.06 26.28 1.56
CA ILE A 89 -3.35 26.85 1.96
C ILE A 89 -3.79 27.96 1.01
N SER A 90 -2.88 28.86 0.60
CA SER A 90 -3.23 30.05 -0.19
C SER A 90 -3.39 29.77 -1.68
N LYS A 91 -2.87 28.64 -2.21
CA LYS A 91 -2.82 28.42 -3.65
C LYS A 91 -3.09 26.95 -4.05
N GLU A 92 -2.28 26.01 -3.56
CA GLU A 92 -2.21 24.68 -4.15
C GLU A 92 -3.44 23.81 -3.87
N LEU A 93 -4.07 23.95 -2.68
CA LEU A 93 -5.33 23.23 -2.36
C LEU A 93 -6.49 23.69 -3.24
N GLU A 94 -6.57 24.98 -3.58
CA GLU A 94 -7.58 25.50 -4.49
C GLU A 94 -7.40 24.92 -5.90
N ILE A 95 -6.16 24.89 -6.41
CA ILE A 95 -5.85 24.28 -7.71
C ILE A 95 -6.26 22.81 -7.74
N ALA A 96 -5.90 22.05 -6.71
CA ALA A 96 -6.26 20.64 -6.57
C ALA A 96 -7.78 20.42 -6.54
N LYS A 97 -8.52 21.23 -5.78
CA LYS A 97 -10.00 21.14 -5.65
C LYS A 97 -10.72 21.31 -6.99
N LYS A 98 -10.18 22.11 -7.90
CA LYS A 98 -10.72 22.29 -9.27
C LYS A 98 -10.70 21.02 -10.09
N GLY A 99 -9.94 20.00 -9.71
CA GLY A 99 -9.94 18.67 -10.32
C GLY A 99 -11.20 17.84 -10.05
N GLY A 100 -11.97 18.16 -9.01
CA GLY A 100 -13.25 17.52 -8.68
C GLY A 100 -13.14 16.09 -8.09
N ALA A 101 -11.96 15.63 -7.71
CA ALA A 101 -11.78 14.41 -6.91
C ALA A 101 -11.94 14.71 -5.41
N VAL A 102 -12.23 13.68 -4.62
CA VAL A 102 -12.26 13.81 -3.15
C VAL A 102 -10.90 14.26 -2.65
N MET A 103 -10.86 15.31 -1.84
CA MET A 103 -9.67 15.89 -1.24
C MET A 103 -9.43 15.29 0.14
N HIS A 104 -8.55 14.30 0.22
CA HIS A 104 -8.13 13.66 1.46
C HIS A 104 -6.78 14.25 1.89
N ILE A 105 -6.78 15.31 2.73
CA ILE A 105 -5.57 16.10 2.96
C ILE A 105 -4.69 15.45 4.03
N SER A 106 -3.45 15.11 3.65
CA SER A 106 -2.44 14.54 4.54
C SER A 106 -1.69 15.65 5.29
N ILE A 107 -1.66 15.56 6.63
CA ILE A 107 -0.96 16.46 7.53
C ILE A 107 0.04 15.70 8.40
N LEU A 108 1.16 16.32 8.74
CA LEU A 108 2.19 15.73 9.59
C LEU A 108 1.73 15.75 11.06
N ALA A 109 1.90 14.65 11.77
CA ALA A 109 1.84 14.64 13.21
C ALA A 109 3.01 15.45 13.77
N MET A 110 2.71 16.50 14.53
CA MET A 110 3.68 17.41 15.10
C MET A 110 4.30 16.83 16.39
N PRO A 111 5.44 17.37 16.90
CA PRO A 111 6.03 16.88 18.13
C PRO A 111 5.03 16.90 19.30
N GLU A 112 4.32 18.01 19.45
CA GLU A 112 3.32 18.16 20.49
C GLU A 112 1.89 17.99 19.95
N PRO A 113 1.01 17.29 20.68
CA PRO A 113 -0.38 17.05 20.27
C PRO A 113 -1.18 18.33 19.98
N ASP A 114 -0.96 19.39 20.76
CA ASP A 114 -1.63 20.67 20.56
C ASP A 114 -1.25 21.37 19.25
N GLU A 115 -0.01 21.19 18.79
CA GLU A 115 0.45 21.67 17.48
C GLU A 115 -0.23 20.90 16.35
N THR A 116 -0.41 19.58 16.51
CA THR A 116 -1.19 18.75 15.58
C THR A 116 -2.64 19.24 15.51
N ALA A 117 -3.27 19.49 16.65
CA ALA A 117 -4.63 20.04 16.73
C ALA A 117 -4.75 21.41 16.05
N ALA A 118 -3.74 22.28 16.22
CA ALA A 118 -3.71 23.58 15.54
C ALA A 118 -3.61 23.46 14.02
N LEU A 119 -2.78 22.53 13.52
CA LEU A 119 -2.65 22.25 12.09
C LEU A 119 -3.96 21.69 11.50
N VAL A 120 -4.64 20.80 12.21
CA VAL A 120 -5.97 20.27 11.84
C VAL A 120 -6.95 21.42 11.64
N ARG A 121 -7.08 22.33 12.61
CA ARG A 121 -7.97 23.50 12.51
C ARG A 121 -7.67 24.36 11.29
N GLN A 122 -6.40 24.71 11.07
CA GLN A 122 -5.99 25.54 9.95
C GLN A 122 -6.32 24.93 8.58
N ILE A 123 -6.14 23.62 8.42
CA ILE A 123 -6.42 22.96 7.15
C ILE A 123 -7.93 22.84 6.90
N GLN A 124 -8.72 22.46 7.88
CA GLN A 124 -10.18 22.35 7.70
C GLN A 124 -10.87 23.70 7.49
N GLU A 125 -10.37 24.79 8.09
CA GLU A 125 -10.86 26.15 7.90
C GLU A 125 -10.72 26.65 6.45
N THR A 126 -9.85 26.05 5.63
CA THR A 126 -9.76 26.35 4.20
C THR A 126 -11.01 25.94 3.42
N GLY A 127 -11.80 24.99 3.93
CA GLY A 127 -12.97 24.42 3.25
C GLY A 127 -12.64 23.50 2.07
N PHE A 128 -11.34 23.20 1.82
CA PHE A 128 -10.94 22.34 0.69
C PHE A 128 -10.90 20.86 1.04
N ALA A 129 -10.76 20.50 2.33
CA ALA A 129 -10.65 19.11 2.78
C ALA A 129 -12.05 18.45 2.86
N ASP A 130 -12.20 17.29 2.24
CA ASP A 130 -13.34 16.39 2.45
C ASP A 130 -13.09 15.44 3.63
N LEU A 131 -11.81 15.06 3.88
CA LEU A 131 -11.35 14.37 5.08
C LEU A 131 -9.84 14.61 5.29
N LEU A 132 -9.35 14.28 6.50
CA LEU A 132 -7.94 14.45 6.88
C LEU A 132 -7.24 13.11 7.09
N GLU A 133 -5.94 13.04 6.74
CA GLU A 133 -5.04 11.91 7.04
C GLU A 133 -3.89 12.40 7.92
N LEU A 134 -3.85 12.00 9.18
CA LEU A 134 -2.71 12.26 10.06
C LEU A 134 -1.55 11.31 9.73
N ASN A 135 -0.44 11.85 9.29
CA ASN A 135 0.76 11.09 8.99
C ASN A 135 1.64 10.92 10.23
N VAL A 136 1.53 9.78 10.91
CA VAL A 136 2.42 9.37 12.03
C VAL A 136 3.58 8.48 11.57
N SER A 137 3.82 8.38 10.26
CA SER A 137 4.61 7.31 9.66
C SER A 137 5.82 7.78 8.85
N CYS A 138 6.04 9.10 8.71
CA CYS A 138 7.15 9.64 7.93
C CYS A 138 8.50 9.08 8.45
N PRO A 139 9.36 8.47 7.61
CA PRO A 139 10.59 7.82 8.03
C PRO A 139 11.72 8.81 8.37
N MET A 140 11.42 9.88 9.09
CA MET A 140 12.36 10.92 9.46
C MET A 140 13.39 10.44 10.50
N PRO A 141 14.63 10.97 10.44
CA PRO A 141 15.65 10.67 11.45
C PRO A 141 15.40 11.38 12.80
N ALA A 142 14.53 12.41 12.83
CA ALA A 142 14.24 13.14 14.07
C ALA A 142 13.49 12.27 15.09
N SER A 143 13.87 12.39 16.34
CA SER A 143 13.36 11.55 17.45
C SER A 143 11.96 11.91 17.92
N THR A 144 11.33 12.97 17.39
CA THR A 144 10.09 13.55 17.92
C THR A 144 8.89 13.50 16.97
N VAL A 145 9.10 13.18 15.68
CA VAL A 145 8.04 13.21 14.65
C VAL A 145 8.03 11.96 13.78
N GLY A 146 7.00 11.83 12.95
CA GLY A 146 6.88 10.78 11.95
C GLY A 146 6.83 9.38 12.57
N MET A 147 7.62 8.43 12.05
CA MET A 147 7.55 7.04 12.49
C MET A 147 7.99 6.83 13.95
N HIS A 148 8.62 7.82 14.60
CA HIS A 148 8.89 7.77 16.02
C HIS A 148 7.60 7.82 16.85
N ILE A 149 6.60 8.57 16.37
CA ILE A 149 5.24 8.57 16.92
C ILE A 149 4.55 7.24 16.57
N GLY A 150 4.51 6.88 15.30
CA GLY A 150 3.77 5.72 14.78
C GLY A 150 4.29 4.35 15.21
N LYS A 151 5.46 4.26 15.85
CA LYS A 151 5.98 3.02 16.47
C LYS A 151 5.51 2.79 17.91
N SER A 152 4.80 3.74 18.50
CA SER A 152 4.29 3.66 19.87
C SER A 152 2.79 3.84 19.89
N ALA A 153 2.07 2.87 20.42
CA ALA A 153 0.62 2.94 20.60
C ALA A 153 0.22 4.16 21.46
N GLU A 154 0.94 4.40 22.55
CA GLU A 154 0.69 5.56 23.43
C GLU A 154 0.85 6.90 22.70
N ARG A 155 1.93 7.07 21.93
CA ARG A 155 2.17 8.33 21.20
C ARG A 155 1.18 8.49 20.06
N THR A 156 0.86 7.43 19.35
CA THR A 156 -0.17 7.41 18.31
C THR A 156 -1.51 7.81 18.91
N TYR A 157 -1.91 7.21 20.03
CA TYR A 157 -3.14 7.55 20.74
C TYR A 157 -3.21 9.05 21.09
N LYS A 158 -2.16 9.61 21.71
CA LYS A 158 -2.12 11.03 22.12
C LYS A 158 -2.29 11.97 20.92
N GLN A 159 -1.57 11.72 19.83
CA GLN A 159 -1.63 12.53 18.63
C GLN A 159 -2.99 12.44 17.91
N VAL A 160 -3.52 11.23 17.79
CA VAL A 160 -4.82 10.99 17.15
C VAL A 160 -5.93 11.62 17.97
N LYS A 161 -5.92 11.47 19.30
CA LYS A 161 -6.91 12.06 20.20
C LYS A 161 -6.97 13.59 20.08
N ALA A 162 -5.80 14.25 20.07
CA ALA A 162 -5.72 15.70 19.91
C ALA A 162 -6.19 16.16 18.52
N GLY A 163 -5.74 15.48 17.45
CA GLY A 163 -6.16 15.78 16.10
C GLY A 163 -7.66 15.56 15.89
N LYS A 164 -8.21 14.45 16.36
CA LYS A 164 -9.64 14.14 16.25
C LYS A 164 -10.52 15.11 17.03
N ALA A 165 -10.09 15.53 18.22
CA ALA A 165 -10.82 16.53 19.02
C ALA A 165 -10.90 17.91 18.33
N ALA A 166 -9.94 18.21 17.43
CA ALA A 166 -9.91 19.44 16.64
C ALA A 166 -10.63 19.31 15.30
N ALA A 167 -10.85 18.08 14.80
CA ALA A 167 -11.45 17.83 13.50
C ALA A 167 -12.98 17.84 13.54
N SER A 168 -13.61 18.57 12.63
CA SER A 168 -15.06 18.56 12.38
C SER A 168 -15.45 17.71 11.16
N ILE A 169 -14.47 17.21 10.40
CA ILE A 169 -14.62 16.34 9.25
C ILE A 169 -13.96 14.97 9.56
N PRO A 170 -14.18 13.92 8.74
CA PRO A 170 -13.58 12.61 8.98
C PRO A 170 -12.05 12.70 9.11
N PHE A 171 -11.51 11.99 10.09
CA PHE A 171 -10.11 12.04 10.49
C PHE A 171 -9.49 10.64 10.50
N THR A 172 -8.57 10.38 9.60
CA THR A 172 -7.90 9.10 9.41
C THR A 172 -6.42 9.18 9.82
N VAL A 173 -5.78 8.02 9.96
CA VAL A 173 -4.38 7.95 10.41
C VAL A 173 -3.58 7.04 9.49
N LYS A 174 -2.46 7.55 8.93
CA LYS A 174 -1.53 6.74 8.12
C LYS A 174 -0.45 6.14 8.99
N LEU A 175 -0.45 4.80 9.07
CA LEU A 175 0.41 3.99 9.92
C LEU A 175 1.75 3.67 9.23
N THR A 176 2.76 3.31 10.03
CA THR A 176 4.07 2.84 9.54
C THR A 176 4.15 1.32 9.55
N PRO A 177 4.69 0.67 8.50
CA PRO A 177 4.89 -0.78 8.52
C PRO A 177 6.14 -1.21 9.30
N ASN A 178 6.88 -0.24 9.86
CA ASN A 178 8.13 -0.48 10.58
C ASN A 178 7.88 -0.77 12.06
N VAL A 179 6.91 -1.62 12.35
CA VAL A 179 6.49 -2.09 13.67
C VAL A 179 6.42 -3.61 13.70
N THR A 180 6.49 -4.20 14.87
CA THR A 180 6.33 -5.64 15.07
C THR A 180 4.86 -6.01 15.02
N ASP A 181 4.00 -5.23 15.67
CA ASP A 181 2.57 -5.43 15.75
C ASP A 181 1.83 -4.18 15.24
N MET A 182 1.15 -4.31 14.11
CA MET A 182 0.34 -3.26 13.51
C MET A 182 -1.04 -3.17 14.17
N VAL A 183 -1.53 -4.29 14.72
CA VAL A 183 -2.85 -4.35 15.37
C VAL A 183 -2.87 -3.45 16.60
N GLU A 184 -1.82 -3.49 17.42
CA GLU A 184 -1.68 -2.62 18.61
C GLU A 184 -1.77 -1.13 18.23
N ILE A 185 -1.07 -0.72 17.16
CA ILE A 185 -1.08 0.68 16.72
C ILE A 185 -2.43 1.10 16.13
N ALA A 186 -3.05 0.22 15.32
CA ALA A 186 -4.37 0.47 14.74
C ALA A 186 -5.46 0.53 15.82
N GLN A 187 -5.37 -0.33 16.83
CA GLN A 187 -6.29 -0.30 17.99
C GLN A 187 -6.17 1.00 18.77
N ALA A 188 -4.95 1.47 19.04
CA ALA A 188 -4.71 2.75 19.70
C ALA A 188 -5.28 3.93 18.89
N ALA A 189 -5.15 3.92 17.57
CA ALA A 189 -5.74 4.93 16.69
C ALA A 189 -7.27 4.92 16.77
N LYS A 190 -7.90 3.73 16.73
CA LYS A 190 -9.35 3.55 16.89
C LYS A 190 -9.85 4.07 18.23
N GLU A 191 -9.20 3.68 19.34
CA GLU A 191 -9.57 4.10 20.70
C GLU A 191 -9.42 5.62 20.90
N ALA A 192 -8.49 6.25 20.19
CA ALA A 192 -8.33 7.71 20.17
C ALA A 192 -9.39 8.42 19.30
N GLY A 193 -10.26 7.68 18.59
CA GLY A 193 -11.38 8.20 17.82
C GLY A 193 -11.12 8.39 16.33
N ALA A 194 -10.08 7.78 15.76
CA ALA A 194 -9.87 7.79 14.30
C ALA A 194 -11.06 7.15 13.57
N ASP A 195 -11.51 7.77 12.47
CA ASP A 195 -12.59 7.25 11.64
C ASP A 195 -12.12 6.15 10.68
N GLY A 196 -10.80 6.07 10.44
CA GLY A 196 -10.18 5.06 9.58
C GLY A 196 -8.66 5.07 9.70
N VAL A 197 -8.02 4.04 9.15
CA VAL A 197 -6.55 3.94 9.08
C VAL A 197 -6.07 3.69 7.67
N THR A 198 -4.87 4.20 7.34
CA THR A 198 -4.18 3.89 6.09
C THR A 198 -3.03 2.91 6.38
N ILE A 199 -3.06 1.75 5.76
CA ILE A 199 -2.04 0.70 5.84
C ILE A 199 -1.36 0.54 4.49
N SER A 200 -0.14 0.95 4.33
CA SER A 200 0.72 1.71 5.24
C SER A 200 1.70 2.59 4.46
N ASN A 201 2.59 3.28 5.16
CA ASN A 201 3.71 3.99 4.53
C ASN A 201 4.79 3.01 4.03
N SER A 202 5.93 3.52 3.54
CA SER A 202 7.07 2.76 3.02
C SER A 202 7.83 1.99 4.12
N ILE A 203 8.45 0.88 3.73
CA ILE A 203 9.34 0.10 4.59
C ILE A 203 10.70 0.78 4.62
N ARG A 204 11.26 1.00 5.82
CA ARG A 204 12.61 1.57 5.96
C ARG A 204 13.65 0.63 5.36
N SER A 205 14.53 1.17 4.53
CA SER A 205 15.47 0.39 3.75
C SER A 205 16.76 1.15 3.42
N PHE A 206 17.68 0.45 2.80
CA PHE A 206 18.94 0.97 2.28
C PHE A 206 19.10 0.57 0.81
N SER A 207 19.67 1.46 -0.02
CA SER A 207 19.74 1.28 -1.48
C SER A 207 20.79 0.27 -1.96
N GLY A 208 21.69 -0.16 -1.07
CA GLY A 208 22.82 -1.02 -1.42
C GLY A 208 24.11 -0.25 -1.73
N VAL A 209 25.11 -0.99 -2.16
CA VAL A 209 26.49 -0.52 -2.40
C VAL A 209 26.94 -0.92 -3.80
N ASP A 210 27.58 -0.02 -4.49
CA ASP A 210 28.35 -0.31 -5.70
C ASP A 210 29.64 -1.06 -5.30
N ILE A 211 29.74 -2.31 -5.69
CA ILE A 211 30.86 -3.21 -5.28
C ILE A 211 32.19 -2.83 -5.93
N GLU A 212 32.16 -2.11 -7.06
CA GLU A 212 33.39 -1.68 -7.75
C GLU A 212 34.03 -0.46 -7.07
N THR A 213 33.20 0.40 -6.50
CA THR A 213 33.67 1.65 -5.85
C THR A 213 33.60 1.63 -4.33
N GLY A 214 32.91 0.65 -3.73
CA GLY A 214 32.63 0.60 -2.30
C GLY A 214 31.69 1.70 -1.80
N LYS A 215 31.02 2.44 -2.68
CA LYS A 215 30.16 3.57 -2.31
C LYS A 215 28.68 3.16 -2.30
N PRO A 216 27.89 3.64 -1.32
CA PRO A 216 26.45 3.42 -1.35
C PRO A 216 25.82 4.16 -2.55
N TYR A 217 24.81 3.52 -3.19
CA TYR A 217 24.05 4.19 -4.26
C TYR A 217 23.35 5.45 -3.77
N MET A 218 22.84 5.42 -2.53
CA MET A 218 22.32 6.60 -1.83
C MET A 218 22.93 6.63 -0.42
N ARG A 219 23.32 7.82 0.05
CA ARG A 219 24.05 8.01 1.31
C ARG A 219 23.17 8.07 2.56
N GLY A 220 21.95 7.50 2.49
CA GLY A 220 20.99 7.54 3.59
C GLY A 220 20.03 6.37 3.58
N TYR A 221 19.32 6.20 4.70
CA TYR A 221 18.22 5.26 4.81
C TYR A 221 16.96 5.90 4.25
N GLY A 222 16.25 5.18 3.37
CA GLY A 222 15.03 5.66 2.72
C GLY A 222 13.83 4.75 2.95
N GLY A 223 12.71 5.16 2.37
CA GLY A 223 11.51 4.35 2.29
C GLY A 223 11.52 3.46 1.05
N TYR A 224 11.30 2.17 1.20
CA TYR A 224 11.15 1.22 0.09
C TYR A 224 9.68 1.09 -0.30
N THR A 225 9.40 1.21 -1.60
CA THR A 225 8.05 1.17 -2.19
C THR A 225 8.04 0.35 -3.48
N GLY A 226 6.86 0.10 -4.04
CA GLY A 226 6.68 -0.65 -5.28
C GLY A 226 6.25 -2.09 -5.05
N PRO A 227 6.10 -2.91 -6.12
CA PRO A 227 5.46 -4.23 -6.05
C PRO A 227 6.09 -5.20 -5.05
N ALA A 228 7.38 -5.11 -4.78
CA ALA A 228 8.07 -6.02 -3.86
C ALA A 228 7.62 -5.91 -2.40
N ILE A 229 6.99 -4.80 -1.97
CA ILE A 229 6.49 -4.68 -0.58
C ILE A 229 5.09 -5.25 -0.39
N LYS A 230 4.36 -5.56 -1.46
CA LYS A 230 2.95 -6.00 -1.41
C LYS A 230 2.69 -7.10 -0.37
N PRO A 231 3.45 -8.21 -0.32
CA PRO A 231 3.18 -9.28 0.64
C PRO A 231 3.25 -8.84 2.10
N VAL A 232 4.17 -7.94 2.43
CA VAL A 232 4.33 -7.39 3.79
C VAL A 232 3.14 -6.52 4.16
N ILE A 233 2.70 -5.67 3.22
CA ILE A 233 1.54 -4.80 3.45
C ILE A 233 0.25 -5.60 3.55
N MET A 234 0.06 -6.65 2.72
CA MET A 234 -1.09 -7.55 2.80
C MET A 234 -1.17 -8.26 4.16
N ARG A 235 -0.03 -8.70 4.71
CA ARG A 235 0.01 -9.25 6.07
C ARG A 235 -0.53 -8.24 7.09
N HIS A 236 0.01 -7.03 7.14
CA HIS A 236 -0.45 -5.99 8.07
C HIS A 236 -1.93 -5.66 7.90
N LEU A 237 -2.40 -5.55 6.64
CA LEU A 237 -3.80 -5.29 6.35
C LEU A 237 -4.70 -6.38 6.91
N THR A 238 -4.38 -7.65 6.64
CA THR A 238 -5.22 -8.78 7.08
C THR A 238 -5.22 -8.94 8.59
N GLU A 239 -4.09 -8.71 9.25
CA GLU A 239 -4.01 -8.72 10.72
C GLU A 239 -4.92 -7.64 11.32
N VAL A 240 -4.87 -6.42 10.80
CA VAL A 240 -5.73 -5.32 11.28
C VAL A 240 -7.20 -5.57 10.94
N ALA A 241 -7.51 -5.97 9.69
CA ALA A 241 -8.89 -6.21 9.25
C ALA A 241 -9.62 -7.31 10.04
N ARG A 242 -8.86 -8.28 10.60
CA ARG A 242 -9.42 -9.36 11.43
C ARG A 242 -9.58 -9.00 12.90
N ASN A 243 -8.80 -8.04 13.40
CA ASN A 243 -8.71 -7.78 14.84
C ASN A 243 -9.20 -6.40 15.24
N VAL A 244 -9.30 -5.45 14.32
CA VAL A 244 -9.72 -4.07 14.61
C VAL A 244 -10.87 -3.67 13.69
N ASP A 245 -12.03 -3.42 14.27
CA ASP A 245 -13.20 -2.95 13.52
C ASP A 245 -13.05 -1.45 13.22
N ILE A 246 -12.33 -1.14 12.12
CA ILE A 246 -12.06 0.20 11.62
C ILE A 246 -11.95 0.19 10.10
N PRO A 247 -12.49 1.18 9.36
CA PRO A 247 -12.29 1.31 7.92
C PRO A 247 -10.82 1.43 7.53
N ILE A 248 -10.38 0.68 6.51
CA ILE A 248 -8.98 0.62 6.09
C ILE A 248 -8.83 1.14 4.66
N SER A 249 -7.88 2.08 4.47
CA SER A 249 -7.32 2.46 3.18
C SER A 249 -6.01 1.72 2.96
N ALA A 250 -5.91 0.89 1.93
CA ALA A 250 -4.70 0.09 1.67
C ALA A 250 -3.72 0.82 0.74
N VAL A 251 -2.42 0.77 1.04
CA VAL A 251 -1.38 1.34 0.15
C VAL A 251 -0.08 0.57 0.23
N GLY A 252 0.44 0.19 -0.94
CA GLY A 252 1.75 -0.45 -1.09
C GLY A 252 1.75 -1.52 -2.17
N GLY A 253 2.61 -1.36 -3.16
CA GLY A 253 2.78 -2.33 -4.24
C GLY A 253 1.66 -2.38 -5.28
N VAL A 254 0.77 -1.40 -5.30
CA VAL A 254 -0.34 -1.33 -6.28
C VAL A 254 0.21 -0.91 -7.64
N THR A 255 0.12 -1.80 -8.62
CA THR A 255 0.59 -1.60 -10.00
C THR A 255 -0.48 -1.84 -11.06
N GLY A 256 -1.65 -2.33 -10.67
CA GLY A 256 -2.75 -2.62 -11.57
C GLY A 256 -4.05 -2.89 -10.81
N PHE A 257 -5.08 -3.27 -11.54
CA PHE A 257 -6.39 -3.59 -10.97
C PHE A 257 -6.37 -4.85 -10.08
N HIS A 258 -5.47 -5.78 -10.35
CA HIS A 258 -5.35 -7.00 -9.54
C HIS A 258 -5.09 -6.67 -8.07
N GLU A 259 -4.12 -5.79 -7.79
CA GLU A 259 -3.81 -5.40 -6.43
C GLU A 259 -4.96 -4.62 -5.78
N VAL A 260 -5.71 -3.82 -6.56
CA VAL A 260 -6.91 -3.13 -6.05
C VAL A 260 -7.94 -4.15 -5.58
N VAL A 261 -8.23 -5.16 -6.40
CA VAL A 261 -9.18 -6.23 -6.07
C VAL A 261 -8.69 -7.05 -4.89
N GLU A 262 -7.42 -7.49 -4.88
CA GLU A 262 -6.83 -8.26 -3.79
C GLU A 262 -6.98 -7.53 -2.44
N TYR A 263 -6.62 -6.24 -2.37
CA TYR A 263 -6.75 -5.46 -1.14
C TYR A 263 -8.20 -5.31 -0.67
N ILE A 264 -9.15 -5.13 -1.59
CA ILE A 264 -10.59 -5.07 -1.24
C ILE A 264 -11.06 -6.44 -0.74
N MET A 265 -10.69 -7.54 -1.39
CA MET A 265 -11.02 -8.89 -0.93
C MET A 265 -10.40 -9.21 0.44
N LEU A 266 -9.33 -8.52 0.83
CA LEU A 266 -8.70 -8.58 2.14
C LEU A 266 -9.22 -7.53 3.14
N GLY A 267 -10.34 -6.85 2.84
CA GLY A 267 -11.06 -5.98 3.78
C GLY A 267 -10.80 -4.48 3.62
N ALA A 268 -9.99 -4.04 2.67
CA ALA A 268 -9.82 -2.61 2.43
C ALA A 268 -11.11 -1.95 1.90
N SER A 269 -11.37 -0.72 2.34
CA SER A 269 -12.47 0.11 1.84
C SER A 269 -12.11 0.80 0.52
N ASN A 270 -10.85 1.22 0.40
CA ASN A 270 -10.26 1.80 -0.80
C ASN A 270 -8.78 1.45 -0.91
N VAL A 271 -8.16 1.80 -2.05
CA VAL A 271 -6.78 1.42 -2.34
C VAL A 271 -6.03 2.61 -2.93
N GLN A 272 -4.87 2.92 -2.35
CA GLN A 272 -4.05 4.03 -2.82
C GLN A 272 -2.93 3.53 -3.74
N THR A 273 -2.63 4.29 -4.79
CA THR A 273 -1.49 4.08 -5.71
C THR A 273 -0.53 5.26 -5.67
N CYS A 274 0.75 5.00 -5.85
CA CYS A 274 1.80 6.01 -5.97
C CYS A 274 2.85 5.59 -7.00
N THR A 275 3.63 4.54 -6.68
CA THR A 275 4.81 4.13 -7.45
C THR A 275 4.47 3.82 -8.92
N ALA A 276 3.31 3.24 -9.19
CA ALA A 276 2.85 2.99 -10.56
C ALA A 276 2.69 4.30 -11.35
N VAL A 277 2.13 5.33 -10.72
CA VAL A 277 1.99 6.66 -11.33
C VAL A 277 3.34 7.34 -11.51
N MET A 278 4.28 7.19 -10.55
CA MET A 278 5.65 7.70 -10.70
C MET A 278 6.39 7.08 -11.88
N TRP A 279 6.18 5.79 -12.14
CA TRP A 279 6.87 5.06 -13.21
C TRP A 279 6.24 5.24 -14.59
N ASN A 280 4.92 5.40 -14.66
CA ASN A 280 4.15 5.35 -15.91
C ASN A 280 3.36 6.64 -16.21
N GLY A 281 3.39 7.64 -15.30
CA GLY A 281 2.61 8.87 -15.44
C GLY A 281 1.13 8.72 -15.06
N TYR A 282 0.38 9.82 -15.10
CA TYR A 282 -1.03 9.86 -14.67
C TYR A 282 -1.97 9.01 -15.54
N GLY A 283 -1.62 8.71 -16.80
CA GLY A 283 -2.39 7.80 -17.65
C GLY A 283 -2.56 6.39 -17.08
N GLU A 284 -1.68 5.98 -16.19
CA GLU A 284 -1.77 4.70 -15.46
C GLU A 284 -3.03 4.61 -14.61
N ILE A 285 -3.50 5.72 -14.06
CA ILE A 285 -4.75 5.82 -13.30
C ILE A 285 -5.93 5.38 -14.17
N THR A 286 -6.05 5.99 -15.36
CA THR A 286 -7.12 5.67 -16.32
C THR A 286 -7.08 4.19 -16.72
N ARG A 287 -5.87 3.64 -16.96
CA ARG A 287 -5.68 2.23 -17.30
C ARG A 287 -6.19 1.32 -16.18
N ILE A 288 -5.78 1.57 -14.93
CA ILE A 288 -6.20 0.76 -13.77
C ILE A 288 -7.71 0.78 -13.60
N ILE A 289 -8.35 1.95 -13.72
CA ILE A 289 -9.81 2.10 -13.56
C ILE A 289 -10.57 1.36 -14.67
N ASN A 290 -10.12 1.47 -15.93
CA ASN A 290 -10.75 0.76 -17.04
C ASN A 290 -10.62 -0.76 -16.89
N ASP A 291 -9.44 -1.25 -16.52
CA ASP A 291 -9.20 -2.68 -16.29
C ASP A 291 -10.05 -3.20 -15.11
N LEU A 292 -10.19 -2.40 -14.05
CA LEU A 292 -11.02 -2.72 -12.90
C LEU A 292 -12.51 -2.83 -13.28
N ASN A 293 -13.01 -1.87 -14.06
CA ASN A 293 -14.39 -1.90 -14.54
C ASN A 293 -14.66 -3.12 -15.43
N ASN A 294 -13.75 -3.40 -16.37
CA ASN A 294 -13.84 -4.56 -17.26
C ASN A 294 -13.82 -5.88 -16.46
N TRP A 295 -13.02 -5.97 -15.41
CA TRP A 295 -12.96 -7.15 -14.56
C TRP A 295 -14.26 -7.33 -13.76
N MET A 296 -14.79 -6.25 -13.17
CA MET A 296 -16.07 -6.29 -12.43
C MET A 296 -17.22 -6.74 -13.34
N ASP A 297 -17.34 -6.15 -14.54
CA ASP A 297 -18.36 -6.51 -15.52
C ASP A 297 -18.23 -7.98 -15.97
N LYS A 298 -17.00 -8.45 -16.26
CA LYS A 298 -16.73 -9.83 -16.65
C LYS A 298 -17.09 -10.84 -15.57
N LYS A 299 -16.91 -10.47 -14.30
CA LYS A 299 -17.25 -11.31 -13.13
C LYS A 299 -18.73 -11.21 -12.75
N GLY A 300 -19.45 -10.20 -13.25
CA GLY A 300 -20.84 -9.95 -12.93
C GLY A 300 -21.10 -9.27 -11.58
N TYR A 301 -20.06 -8.78 -10.91
CA TYR A 301 -20.18 -8.02 -9.66
C TYR A 301 -20.83 -6.67 -9.90
N LYS A 302 -21.73 -6.25 -9.01
CA LYS A 302 -22.44 -4.98 -9.09
C LYS A 302 -21.78 -3.89 -8.26
N SER A 303 -21.12 -4.25 -7.16
CA SER A 303 -20.41 -3.33 -6.28
C SER A 303 -19.22 -4.02 -5.60
N PHE A 304 -18.33 -3.22 -5.01
CA PHE A 304 -17.21 -3.74 -4.23
C PHE A 304 -17.64 -4.36 -2.89
N ASP A 305 -18.84 -4.05 -2.40
CA ASP A 305 -19.33 -4.64 -1.15
C ASP A 305 -19.56 -6.15 -1.27
N GLU A 306 -19.83 -6.65 -2.49
CA GLU A 306 -19.97 -8.09 -2.76
C GLU A 306 -18.65 -8.86 -2.57
N ILE A 307 -17.51 -8.20 -2.71
CA ILE A 307 -16.19 -8.85 -2.63
C ILE A 307 -15.34 -8.39 -1.44
N ARG A 308 -15.78 -7.35 -0.71
CA ARG A 308 -15.01 -6.85 0.42
C ARG A 308 -14.85 -7.90 1.52
N GLY A 309 -13.61 -8.20 1.85
CA GLY A 309 -13.28 -9.11 2.94
C GLY A 309 -13.58 -10.60 2.68
N ILE A 310 -14.00 -10.99 1.47
CA ILE A 310 -14.36 -12.39 1.20
C ILE A 310 -13.19 -13.35 1.43
N ALA A 311 -11.95 -12.92 1.19
CA ALA A 311 -10.77 -13.73 1.37
C ALA A 311 -10.31 -13.85 2.83
N LEU A 312 -10.77 -12.98 3.74
CA LEU A 312 -10.39 -13.04 5.15
C LEU A 312 -10.84 -14.33 5.85
N LYS A 313 -11.96 -14.91 5.40
CA LYS A 313 -12.53 -16.12 5.95
C LYS A 313 -11.68 -17.37 5.67
N GLU A 314 -10.87 -17.31 4.61
CA GLU A 314 -10.01 -18.42 4.19
C GLU A 314 -8.61 -18.37 4.84
N ILE A 315 -8.31 -17.32 5.59
CA ILE A 315 -7.02 -17.17 6.29
C ILE A 315 -7.12 -17.92 7.63
N ALA A 316 -6.40 -19.02 7.71
CA ALA A 316 -6.35 -19.86 8.90
C ALA A 316 -4.96 -19.80 9.57
N PRO A 317 -4.86 -20.04 10.90
CA PRO A 317 -3.60 -20.22 11.59
C PRO A 317 -2.88 -21.49 11.11
N ILE A 318 -1.55 -21.52 11.25
CA ILE A 318 -0.73 -22.63 10.74
C ILE A 318 -1.10 -23.98 11.38
N GLU A 319 -1.57 -23.96 12.61
CA GLU A 319 -2.00 -25.13 13.36
C GLU A 319 -3.22 -25.79 12.70
N GLU A 320 -4.17 -25.01 12.20
CA GLU A 320 -5.32 -25.51 11.44
C GLU A 320 -4.91 -26.00 10.05
N LEU A 321 -4.02 -25.24 9.37
CA LEU A 321 -3.50 -25.64 8.04
C LEU A 321 -2.75 -26.96 8.11
N ALA A 322 -2.05 -27.25 9.21
CA ALA A 322 -1.31 -28.49 9.42
C ALA A 322 -2.23 -29.71 9.58
N LEU A 323 -3.51 -29.51 9.91
CA LEU A 323 -4.50 -30.59 10.04
C LEU A 323 -5.20 -30.91 8.71
N LEU A 324 -5.02 -30.09 7.67
CA LEU A 324 -5.62 -30.36 6.37
C LEU A 324 -5.03 -31.62 5.73
N PRO A 325 -5.82 -32.37 4.95
CA PRO A 325 -5.30 -33.52 4.20
C PRO A 325 -4.11 -33.12 3.32
N PRO A 326 -3.00 -33.90 3.35
CA PRO A 326 -1.84 -33.59 2.55
C PRO A 326 -2.16 -33.62 1.06
N LYS A 327 -1.64 -32.66 0.31
CA LYS A 327 -1.72 -32.59 -1.15
C LYS A 327 -0.37 -32.91 -1.77
N PHE A 328 -0.39 -33.61 -2.91
CA PHE A 328 0.82 -34.05 -3.58
C PHE A 328 0.88 -33.49 -5.00
N ALA A 329 2.08 -33.30 -5.53
CA ALA A 329 2.27 -32.86 -6.89
C ALA A 329 1.75 -33.91 -7.88
N LYS A 330 0.93 -33.46 -8.84
CA LYS A 330 0.50 -34.24 -10.00
C LYS A 330 0.89 -33.50 -11.27
N ILE A 331 1.43 -34.21 -12.22
CA ILE A 331 1.91 -33.65 -13.47
C ILE A 331 0.95 -34.03 -14.61
N ASP A 332 0.35 -33.02 -15.21
CA ASP A 332 -0.45 -33.22 -16.44
C ASP A 332 0.47 -33.46 -17.63
N LYS A 333 0.45 -34.69 -18.11
CA LYS A 333 1.28 -35.14 -19.23
C LYS A 333 0.89 -34.51 -20.57
N SER A 334 -0.34 -34.02 -20.70
CA SER A 334 -0.85 -33.45 -21.95
C SER A 334 -0.28 -32.08 -22.26
N VAL A 335 0.09 -31.33 -21.20
CA VAL A 335 0.66 -29.97 -21.31
C VAL A 335 2.12 -29.90 -20.85
N CYS A 336 2.67 -30.97 -20.27
CA CYS A 336 4.05 -31.01 -19.80
C CYS A 336 5.04 -30.99 -20.95
N THR A 337 5.91 -29.98 -20.98
CA THR A 337 6.99 -29.85 -22.02
C THR A 337 8.26 -30.61 -21.67
N ASN A 338 8.28 -31.37 -20.59
CA ASN A 338 9.44 -32.13 -20.09
C ASN A 338 10.72 -31.30 -19.85
N CYS A 339 10.58 -30.00 -19.53
CA CYS A 339 11.69 -29.07 -19.38
C CYS A 339 12.61 -29.31 -18.15
N GLY A 340 12.23 -30.16 -17.20
CA GLY A 340 13.04 -30.56 -16.05
C GLY A 340 13.07 -29.59 -14.88
N ILE A 341 12.45 -28.41 -14.97
CA ILE A 341 12.51 -27.38 -13.92
C ILE A 341 11.96 -27.91 -12.59
N CYS A 342 10.81 -28.57 -12.57
CA CYS A 342 10.18 -29.10 -11.36
C CYS A 342 11.04 -30.17 -10.66
N GLU A 343 11.74 -31.03 -11.41
CA GLU A 343 12.67 -32.00 -10.86
C GLU A 343 13.89 -31.31 -10.23
N LYS A 344 14.51 -30.37 -10.94
CA LYS A 344 15.66 -29.61 -10.48
C LYS A 344 15.36 -28.83 -9.17
N LEU A 345 14.14 -28.36 -8.99
CA LEU A 345 13.70 -27.56 -7.83
C LEU A 345 13.15 -28.42 -6.68
N CYS A 346 12.99 -29.73 -6.87
CA CYS A 346 12.43 -30.58 -5.83
C CYS A 346 13.50 -31.05 -4.83
N PHE A 347 13.64 -30.35 -3.73
CA PHE A 347 14.59 -30.73 -2.66
C PHE A 347 14.21 -32.04 -1.95
N TYR A 348 12.94 -32.45 -2.05
CA TYR A 348 12.44 -33.75 -1.54
C TYR A 348 12.74 -34.91 -2.51
N ARG A 349 13.30 -34.63 -3.73
CA ARG A 349 13.59 -35.63 -4.76
C ARG A 349 12.37 -36.49 -5.14
N ALA A 350 11.21 -35.89 -5.06
CA ALA A 350 9.92 -36.54 -5.36
C ALA A 350 9.60 -36.54 -6.84
N ILE A 351 10.26 -35.70 -7.66
CA ILE A 351 10.00 -35.61 -9.09
C ILE A 351 11.17 -36.19 -9.87
N SER A 352 10.86 -37.10 -10.81
CA SER A 352 11.84 -37.74 -11.68
C SER A 352 11.27 -37.96 -13.08
N GLU A 353 12.15 -38.30 -14.02
CA GLU A 353 11.79 -38.66 -15.39
C GLU A 353 12.00 -40.14 -15.60
N LYS A 354 11.05 -40.81 -16.29
CA LYS A 354 11.20 -42.17 -16.74
C LYS A 354 10.55 -42.31 -18.11
N ASN A 355 11.33 -42.77 -19.09
CA ASN A 355 10.89 -42.96 -20.48
C ASN A 355 10.28 -41.70 -21.13
N GLY A 356 10.91 -40.55 -20.91
CA GLY A 356 10.45 -39.25 -21.44
C GLY A 356 9.24 -38.65 -20.74
N ILE A 357 8.77 -39.27 -19.66
CA ILE A 357 7.60 -38.81 -18.88
C ILE A 357 8.03 -38.44 -17.48
N ARG A 358 7.65 -37.22 -17.04
CA ARG A 358 7.83 -36.82 -15.64
C ARG A 358 6.70 -37.28 -14.76
N PHE A 359 7.03 -37.69 -13.55
CA PHE A 359 6.08 -38.09 -12.53
C PHE A 359 6.54 -37.62 -11.15
N ALA A 360 5.57 -37.51 -10.22
CA ALA A 360 5.81 -37.20 -8.83
C ALA A 360 5.54 -38.45 -7.96
N ASP A 361 6.50 -38.78 -7.13
CA ASP A 361 6.37 -39.85 -6.13
C ASP A 361 5.65 -39.30 -4.89
N LYS A 362 4.45 -39.77 -4.61
CA LYS A 362 3.65 -39.37 -3.45
C LYS A 362 4.34 -39.69 -2.13
N GLY A 363 5.12 -40.77 -2.07
CA GLY A 363 5.82 -41.18 -0.85
C GLY A 363 6.97 -40.25 -0.44
N ARG A 364 7.44 -39.41 -1.39
CA ARG A 364 8.50 -38.43 -1.16
C ARG A 364 8.03 -37.00 -1.25
N CYS A 365 6.85 -36.75 -1.83
CA CYS A 365 6.33 -35.41 -2.03
C CYS A 365 5.80 -34.84 -0.70
N ASP A 366 6.37 -33.69 -0.29
CA ASP A 366 5.97 -32.99 0.93
C ASP A 366 4.85 -31.94 0.70
N GLY A 367 4.35 -31.82 -0.52
CA GLY A 367 3.26 -30.88 -0.82
C GLY A 367 3.64 -29.40 -0.82
N CYS A 368 4.93 -29.04 -0.85
CA CYS A 368 5.44 -27.68 -0.66
C CYS A 368 5.01 -26.68 -1.77
N GLY A 369 4.55 -27.11 -2.94
CA GLY A 369 4.01 -26.28 -4.00
C GLY A 369 5.02 -25.51 -4.89
N VAL A 370 6.32 -25.59 -4.64
CA VAL A 370 7.33 -24.86 -5.45
C VAL A 370 7.24 -25.25 -6.93
N CYS A 371 7.08 -26.53 -7.22
CA CYS A 371 6.99 -27.04 -8.60
C CYS A 371 5.76 -26.50 -9.36
N THR A 372 4.65 -26.21 -8.69
CA THR A 372 3.44 -25.66 -9.31
C THR A 372 3.64 -24.20 -9.71
N GLN A 373 4.30 -23.42 -8.85
CA GLN A 373 4.54 -21.99 -9.07
C GLN A 373 5.62 -21.73 -10.13
N MET A 374 6.56 -22.66 -10.30
CA MET A 374 7.70 -22.51 -11.21
C MET A 374 7.52 -23.23 -12.55
N CYS A 375 6.40 -23.90 -12.78
CA CYS A 375 6.13 -24.60 -14.02
C CYS A 375 5.72 -23.61 -15.13
N PRO A 376 6.53 -23.41 -16.20
CA PRO A 376 6.19 -22.44 -17.25
C PRO A 376 5.00 -22.89 -18.11
N ALA A 377 4.68 -24.19 -18.11
CA ALA A 377 3.54 -24.76 -18.82
C ALA A 377 2.29 -24.95 -17.93
N ASN A 378 2.35 -24.54 -16.66
CA ASN A 378 1.29 -24.80 -15.67
C ASN A 378 0.86 -26.28 -15.59
N ALA A 379 1.77 -27.21 -15.91
CA ALA A 379 1.51 -28.63 -15.96
C ALA A 379 1.50 -29.33 -14.59
N VAL A 380 1.83 -28.65 -13.52
CA VAL A 380 1.90 -29.23 -12.16
C VAL A 380 0.87 -28.60 -11.26
N VAL A 381 0.07 -29.44 -10.61
CA VAL A 381 -0.93 -29.05 -9.61
C VAL A 381 -0.70 -29.81 -8.30
N LEU A 382 -1.27 -29.35 -7.19
CA LEU A 382 -1.36 -30.08 -5.92
C LEU A 382 -2.77 -30.65 -5.76
N GLU A 383 -2.89 -31.94 -5.65
CA GLU A 383 -4.15 -32.68 -5.42
C GLU A 383 -4.05 -33.60 -4.21
#